data_780973ddce85ca205d26a657621fba1c
#
_entry.id   780973ddce85ca205d26a657621fba1c
#
_cell.length_a   1.000
_cell.length_b   1.000
_cell.length_c   1.000
_cell.angle_alpha   90.00
_cell.angle_beta   90.00
_cell.angle_gamma   90.00
#
_symmetry.space_group_name_H-M   'P 1'
#
loop_
_entity.id
_entity.type
_entity.pdbx_description
1 polymer ?
#
loop_
_entity_poly.entity_id
_entity_poly.type
_entity_poly.pdbx_seq_one_letter_code
_entity_poly.pdbx_strand_id
1 'polypeptide(L)'
;GDGALIPGYKVNLRSTDNAALGIVSDRYKVVQNEDAFQFTDDLLGEGVTYETAGALQGGKKVWMLAKMPHRYIIAGDEIAPYLMVMNSHDGSSGIKVAMTPIRIVCQNTLNLALNSAKRIWATKHTENVMSRAHEARETLMLAETYTGELGRSIDGLSKIKLTDKKVMEFMQEFFPVTEDMPEMQRKNNLRLLDDMKRRYFDAPDLSHVSRNGYRFVNAVSDFATHAEPIRRTRNY
;
A
#
# COMPACT_ATOMS: atom_id res chain seq x y z
N GLY A 1 -37.78 1.57 18.89
CA GLY A 1 -37.13 0.89 20.01
C GLY A 1 -36.25 1.86 20.75
N ASP A 2 -36.46 2.00 22.05
CA ASP A 2 -35.69 2.88 22.92
C ASP A 2 -34.25 2.34 22.99
N GLY A 3 -33.33 3.02 22.32
CA GLY A 3 -31.92 2.65 22.34
C GLY A 3 -31.34 2.82 23.75
N ALA A 4 -30.79 1.75 24.32
CA ALA A 4 -30.08 1.84 25.60
C ALA A 4 -28.64 2.35 25.36
N LEU A 5 -28.20 3.28 26.23
CA LEU A 5 -26.81 3.71 26.23
C LEU A 5 -25.90 2.55 26.72
N ILE A 6 -24.85 2.29 26.01
CA ILE A 6 -23.80 1.34 26.43
C ILE A 6 -22.70 2.18 27.11
N PRO A 7 -22.54 2.05 28.44
CA PRO A 7 -21.51 2.81 29.16
C PRO A 7 -20.10 2.50 28.62
N GLY A 8 -19.25 3.52 28.51
CA GLY A 8 -17.86 3.39 28.06
C GLY A 8 -17.67 3.36 26.55
N TYR A 9 -18.73 3.50 25.75
CA TYR A 9 -18.68 3.51 24.30
C TYR A 9 -19.43 4.71 23.70
N LYS A 10 -19.01 5.14 22.53
CA LYS A 10 -19.66 6.15 21.70
C LYS A 10 -19.62 5.78 20.24
N VAL A 11 -20.50 6.35 19.44
CA VAL A 11 -20.55 6.15 17.99
C VAL A 11 -19.91 7.35 17.31
N ASN A 12 -18.97 7.09 16.40
CA ASN A 12 -18.47 8.09 15.47
C ASN A 12 -19.44 8.20 14.30
N LEU A 13 -20.00 9.38 14.09
CA LEU A 13 -20.89 9.68 12.97
C LEU A 13 -20.19 10.59 11.97
N ARG A 14 -20.45 10.36 10.69
CA ARG A 14 -20.05 11.30 9.64
C ARG A 14 -21.02 12.47 9.63
N SER A 15 -20.52 13.70 9.71
CA SER A 15 -21.34 14.90 9.85
C SER A 15 -22.23 15.20 8.64
N THR A 16 -21.87 14.72 7.44
CA THR A 16 -22.59 15.03 6.20
C THR A 16 -23.91 14.26 6.02
N ASP A 17 -24.00 13.06 6.59
CA ASP A 17 -25.15 12.14 6.38
C ASP A 17 -25.52 11.32 7.61
N ASN A 18 -24.87 11.56 8.75
CA ASN A 18 -25.04 10.83 10.00
C ASN A 18 -24.75 9.31 9.90
N ALA A 19 -24.01 8.89 8.87
CA ALA A 19 -23.61 7.49 8.75
C ALA A 19 -22.67 7.09 9.89
N ALA A 20 -22.96 5.95 10.53
CA ALA A 20 -22.12 5.40 11.59
C ALA A 20 -20.81 4.86 11.01
N LEU A 21 -19.69 5.48 11.38
CA LEU A 21 -18.35 5.07 10.96
C LEU A 21 -17.79 3.99 11.87
N GLY A 22 -18.08 4.02 13.16
CA GLY A 22 -17.63 3.01 14.10
C GLY A 22 -18.13 3.21 15.52
N ILE A 23 -18.04 2.16 16.32
CA ILE A 23 -18.28 2.20 17.76
C ILE A 23 -16.92 2.18 18.44
N VAL A 24 -16.63 3.17 19.22
CA VAL A 24 -15.32 3.37 19.85
C VAL A 24 -15.46 3.61 21.35
N SER A 25 -14.38 3.43 22.10
CA SER A 25 -14.39 3.72 23.53
C SER A 25 -14.50 5.21 23.81
N ASP A 26 -14.94 5.59 25.02
CA ASP A 26 -15.00 7.00 25.44
C ASP A 26 -13.64 7.71 25.37
N ARG A 27 -12.55 6.96 25.55
CA ARG A 27 -11.18 7.48 25.46
C ARG A 27 -10.74 7.82 24.04
N TYR A 28 -11.45 7.33 23.04
CA TYR A 28 -11.12 7.61 21.64
C TYR A 28 -11.33 9.09 21.35
N LYS A 29 -10.31 9.76 20.86
CA LYS A 29 -10.40 11.14 20.37
C LYS A 29 -10.54 11.12 18.86
N VAL A 30 -11.60 11.70 18.37
CA VAL A 30 -11.77 11.88 16.92
C VAL A 30 -10.70 12.85 16.44
N VAL A 31 -9.91 12.43 15.48
CA VAL A 31 -9.04 13.31 14.71
C VAL A 31 -9.75 13.57 13.39
N GLN A 32 -10.05 14.83 13.12
CA GLN A 32 -10.65 15.22 11.85
C GLN A 32 -9.68 14.95 10.71
N ASN A 33 -10.21 14.69 9.52
CA ASN A 33 -9.35 14.46 8.36
C ASN A 33 -8.52 15.71 8.04
N GLU A 34 -9.10 16.89 8.23
CA GLU A 34 -8.42 18.17 8.07
C GLU A 34 -7.20 18.27 8.97
N ASP A 35 -7.34 17.97 10.27
CA ASP A 35 -6.23 17.98 11.23
C ASP A 35 -5.16 16.95 10.86
N ALA A 36 -5.57 15.74 10.45
CA ALA A 36 -4.64 14.68 10.05
C ALA A 36 -3.84 15.06 8.78
N PHE A 37 -4.44 15.82 7.88
CA PHE A 37 -3.83 16.26 6.64
C PHE A 37 -2.96 17.51 6.84
N GLN A 38 -3.40 18.44 7.68
CA GLN A 38 -2.58 19.58 8.08
C GLN A 38 -1.30 19.14 8.79
N PHE A 39 -1.40 18.11 9.62
CA PHE A 39 -0.22 17.45 10.21
C PHE A 39 0.79 17.01 9.14
N THR A 40 0.29 16.61 7.96
CA THR A 40 1.16 16.22 6.85
C THR A 40 1.88 17.42 6.25
N ASP A 41 1.24 18.58 6.15
CA ASP A 41 1.88 19.81 5.67
C ASP A 41 3.06 20.19 6.57
N ASP A 42 2.88 20.07 7.90
CA ASP A 42 3.95 20.32 8.87
C ASP A 42 5.13 19.35 8.75
N LEU A 43 4.86 18.12 8.30
CA LEU A 43 5.88 17.09 8.13
C LEU A 43 6.72 17.28 6.87
N LEU A 44 6.11 17.73 5.79
CA LEU A 44 6.66 17.61 4.45
C LEU A 44 7.43 18.86 4.01
N GLY A 45 7.11 20.03 4.56
CA GLY A 45 7.71 21.28 4.14
C GLY A 45 7.36 21.66 2.70
N GLU A 46 8.13 22.57 2.13
CA GLU A 46 7.91 23.11 0.78
C GLU A 46 8.22 22.06 -0.32
N GLY A 47 7.43 22.06 -1.39
CA GLY A 47 7.69 21.28 -2.61
C GLY A 47 6.99 19.94 -2.71
N VAL A 48 6.18 19.57 -1.72
CA VAL A 48 5.35 18.36 -1.78
C VAL A 48 4.07 18.62 -2.55
N THR A 49 3.69 17.67 -3.38
CA THR A 49 2.44 17.73 -4.15
C THR A 49 1.50 16.63 -3.71
N TYR A 50 0.30 17.01 -3.26
CA TYR A 50 -0.76 16.04 -3.03
C TYR A 50 -1.23 15.48 -4.38
N GLU A 51 -1.19 14.15 -4.52
CA GLU A 51 -1.51 13.50 -5.79
C GLU A 51 -2.91 12.91 -5.79
N THR A 52 -3.28 12.27 -4.70
CA THR A 52 -4.58 11.61 -4.59
C THR A 52 -4.98 11.39 -3.13
N ALA A 53 -6.27 11.34 -2.90
CA ALA A 53 -6.85 10.98 -1.63
C ALA A 53 -8.06 10.09 -1.86
N GLY A 54 -8.45 9.32 -0.87
CA GLY A 54 -9.60 8.45 -0.98
C GLY A 54 -10.17 8.01 0.36
N ALA A 55 -11.37 7.47 0.27
CA ALA A 55 -12.06 6.88 1.40
C ALA A 55 -12.36 5.41 1.11
N LEU A 56 -12.20 4.57 2.13
CA LEU A 56 -12.43 3.13 2.06
C LEU A 56 -13.51 2.74 3.07
N GLN A 57 -14.19 1.63 2.78
CA GLN A 57 -15.21 1.08 3.67
C GLN A 57 -16.29 2.10 4.07
N GLY A 58 -16.78 2.86 3.08
CA GLY A 58 -17.82 3.88 3.32
C GLY A 58 -17.34 5.07 4.15
N GLY A 59 -16.05 5.41 4.11
CA GLY A 59 -15.48 6.54 4.85
C GLY A 59 -14.91 6.17 6.23
N LYS A 60 -14.92 4.89 6.61
CA LYS A 60 -14.33 4.43 7.87
C LYS A 60 -12.82 4.64 7.92
N LYS A 61 -12.16 4.58 6.77
CA LYS A 61 -10.74 4.86 6.60
C LYS A 61 -10.56 5.87 5.48
N VAL A 62 -9.78 6.90 5.76
CA VAL A 62 -9.44 7.93 4.78
C VAL A 62 -7.92 7.95 4.64
N TRP A 63 -7.45 8.08 3.43
CA TRP A 63 -6.02 8.14 3.13
C TRP A 63 -5.73 9.27 2.16
N MET A 64 -4.52 9.78 2.24
CA MET A 64 -3.97 10.78 1.35
C MET A 64 -2.57 10.37 0.93
N LEU A 65 -2.24 10.60 -0.31
CA LEU A 65 -0.95 10.32 -0.91
C LEU A 65 -0.30 11.62 -1.37
N ALA A 66 0.85 11.92 -0.83
CA ALA A 66 1.67 13.04 -1.23
C ALA A 66 2.91 12.53 -1.96
N LYS A 67 3.21 13.13 -3.12
CA LYS A 67 4.40 12.83 -3.89
C LYS A 67 5.58 13.65 -3.35
N MET A 68 6.66 12.97 -3.03
CA MET A 68 7.88 13.62 -2.55
C MET A 68 8.59 14.37 -3.70
N PRO A 69 9.23 15.51 -3.43
CA PRO A 69 9.90 16.31 -4.46
C PRO A 69 11.12 15.59 -5.06
N HIS A 70 11.78 14.75 -4.30
CA HIS A 70 12.97 14.04 -4.76
C HIS A 70 12.57 12.85 -5.64
N ARG A 71 13.23 12.74 -6.77
CA ARG A 71 13.08 11.63 -7.71
C ARG A 71 14.38 10.87 -7.81
N TYR A 72 14.29 9.58 -7.91
CA TYR A 72 15.42 8.68 -8.02
C TYR A 72 15.35 7.95 -9.35
N ILE A 73 16.45 7.95 -10.10
CA ILE A 73 16.56 7.14 -11.30
C ILE A 73 17.27 5.84 -10.89
N ILE A 74 16.54 4.74 -10.95
CA ILE A 74 17.04 3.44 -10.52
C ILE A 74 16.77 2.43 -11.63
N ALA A 75 17.81 1.79 -12.12
CA ALA A 75 17.76 0.86 -13.27
C ALA A 75 17.09 1.44 -14.54
N GLY A 76 17.15 2.77 -14.72
CA GLY A 76 16.54 3.47 -15.85
C GLY A 76 15.11 3.94 -15.61
N ASP A 77 14.48 3.54 -14.50
CA ASP A 77 13.15 3.99 -14.12
C ASP A 77 13.19 5.18 -13.14
N GLU A 78 12.29 6.12 -13.34
CA GLU A 78 12.07 7.21 -12.40
C GLU A 78 11.16 6.75 -11.26
N ILE A 79 11.71 6.65 -10.06
CA ILE A 79 10.97 6.29 -8.85
C ILE A 79 10.78 7.55 -8.01
N ALA A 80 9.52 7.93 -7.82
CA ALA A 80 9.14 8.96 -6.87
C ALA A 80 8.57 8.30 -5.60
N PRO A 81 9.17 8.48 -4.43
CA PRO A 81 8.56 8.01 -3.20
C PRO A 81 7.31 8.82 -2.88
N TYR A 82 6.35 8.16 -2.28
CA TYR A 82 5.12 8.75 -1.80
C TYR A 82 5.09 8.71 -0.28
N LEU A 83 4.58 9.76 0.33
CA LEU A 83 4.13 9.75 1.70
C LEU A 83 2.64 9.43 1.74
N MET A 84 2.30 8.38 2.43
CA MET A 84 0.93 8.00 2.71
C MET A 84 0.57 8.40 4.13
N VAL A 85 -0.54 9.10 4.28
CA VAL A 85 -1.19 9.35 5.56
C VAL A 85 -2.54 8.67 5.55
N MET A 86 -2.84 7.90 6.59
CA MET A 86 -4.11 7.22 6.76
C MET A 86 -4.70 7.59 8.12
N ASN A 87 -5.97 7.97 8.12
CA ASN A 87 -6.79 8.17 9.31
C ASN A 87 -7.92 7.14 9.35
N SER A 88 -8.25 6.64 10.53
CA SER A 88 -9.31 5.65 10.73
C SER A 88 -10.34 6.18 11.72
N HIS A 89 -11.61 6.08 11.37
CA HIS A 89 -12.72 6.55 12.19
C HIS A 89 -13.51 5.43 12.88
N ASP A 90 -13.17 4.17 12.56
CA ASP A 90 -13.86 2.97 13.06
C ASP A 90 -13.20 2.35 14.32
N GLY A 91 -12.12 2.96 14.80
CA GLY A 91 -11.35 2.42 15.92
C GLY A 91 -10.46 1.23 15.59
N SER A 92 -10.47 0.72 14.33
CA SER A 92 -9.67 -0.44 13.93
C SER A 92 -8.17 -0.13 13.82
N SER A 93 -7.81 1.13 13.61
CA SER A 93 -6.42 1.57 13.62
C SER A 93 -6.31 3.04 14.07
N GLY A 94 -5.09 3.46 14.35
CA GLY A 94 -4.78 4.87 14.58
C GLY A 94 -4.42 5.60 13.29
N ILE A 95 -3.88 6.83 13.42
CA ILE A 95 -3.23 7.51 12.31
C ILE A 95 -1.97 6.75 11.97
N LYS A 96 -1.74 6.55 10.69
CA LYS A 96 -0.51 5.95 10.16
C LYS A 96 0.11 6.85 9.12
N VAL A 97 1.40 7.00 9.21
CA VAL A 97 2.21 7.70 8.22
C VAL A 97 3.28 6.73 7.73
N ALA A 98 3.36 6.55 6.45
CA ALA A 98 4.30 5.61 5.85
C ALA A 98 4.89 6.18 4.55
N MET A 99 6.16 5.90 4.31
CA MET A 99 6.78 6.18 3.03
C MET A 99 6.77 4.92 2.17
N THR A 100 6.33 5.05 0.94
CA THR A 100 6.18 3.94 0.01
C THR A 100 6.51 4.37 -1.42
N PRO A 101 7.15 3.52 -2.23
CA PRO A 101 7.27 3.74 -3.66
C PRO A 101 5.98 3.36 -4.43
N ILE A 102 4.97 2.84 -3.74
CA ILE A 102 3.76 2.29 -4.33
C ILE A 102 2.67 3.35 -4.35
N ARG A 103 2.16 3.67 -5.53
CA ARG A 103 0.98 4.52 -5.69
C ARG A 103 -0.27 3.79 -5.22
N ILE A 104 -0.98 4.40 -4.27
CA ILE A 104 -2.20 3.83 -3.69
C ILE A 104 -3.40 4.24 -4.55
N VAL A 105 -4.15 3.26 -5.01
CA VAL A 105 -5.37 3.47 -5.81
C VAL A 105 -6.58 2.66 -5.30
N CYS A 106 -6.35 1.66 -4.44
CA CYS A 106 -7.39 0.80 -3.87
C CYS A 106 -6.94 0.18 -2.54
N GLN A 107 -7.83 -0.58 -1.87
CA GLN A 107 -7.51 -1.26 -0.61
C GLN A 107 -6.32 -2.22 -0.72
N ASN A 108 -6.17 -2.91 -1.86
CA ASN A 108 -5.10 -3.87 -2.06
C ASN A 108 -3.74 -3.15 -2.14
N THR A 109 -3.64 -2.05 -2.90
CA THR A 109 -2.43 -1.24 -2.98
C THR A 109 -2.12 -0.55 -1.66
N LEU A 110 -3.13 -0.14 -0.87
CA LEU A 110 -2.92 0.36 0.48
C LEU A 110 -2.31 -0.71 1.40
N ASN A 111 -2.86 -1.92 1.39
CA ASN A 111 -2.32 -3.02 2.19
C ASN A 111 -0.89 -3.38 1.76
N LEU A 112 -0.62 -3.40 0.46
CA LEU A 112 0.71 -3.65 -0.08
C LEU A 112 1.69 -2.55 0.34
N ALA A 113 1.30 -1.28 0.24
CA ALA A 113 2.10 -0.14 0.66
C ALA A 113 2.43 -0.22 2.16
N LEU A 114 1.44 -0.52 3.01
CA LEU A 114 1.64 -0.69 4.46
C LEU A 114 2.57 -1.87 4.78
N ASN A 115 2.41 -2.99 4.09
CA ASN A 115 3.22 -4.18 4.33
C ASN A 115 4.66 -4.03 3.81
N SER A 116 4.86 -3.27 2.74
CA SER A 116 6.18 -3.03 2.15
C SER A 116 6.91 -1.85 2.77
N ALA A 117 6.20 -0.95 3.47
CA ALA A 117 6.81 0.20 4.11
C ALA A 117 7.71 -0.25 5.27
N LYS A 118 9.00 -0.08 5.13
CA LYS A 118 9.98 -0.39 6.18
C LYS A 118 9.91 0.57 7.37
N ARG A 119 9.22 1.70 7.21
CA ARG A 119 9.05 2.73 8.22
C ARG A 119 7.61 3.20 8.24
N ILE A 120 6.93 2.82 9.27
CA ILE A 120 5.56 3.24 9.55
C ILE A 120 5.57 3.87 10.94
N TRP A 121 5.23 5.14 11.00
CA TRP A 121 4.83 5.74 12.26
C TRP A 121 3.34 5.51 12.43
N ALA A 122 2.93 5.10 13.62
CA ALA A 122 1.53 4.88 13.94
C ALA A 122 1.23 5.33 15.36
N THR A 123 0.11 5.99 15.54
CA THR A 123 -0.36 6.40 16.86
C THR A 123 -1.85 6.15 17.02
N LYS A 124 -2.25 5.82 18.25
CA LYS A 124 -3.68 5.66 18.59
C LYS A 124 -4.37 7.02 18.68
N HIS A 125 -5.68 7.04 18.49
CA HIS A 125 -6.53 8.21 18.67
C HIS A 125 -6.71 8.51 20.16
N THR A 126 -5.73 9.19 20.76
CA THR A 126 -5.70 9.64 22.15
C THR A 126 -5.39 11.13 22.21
N GLU A 127 -5.45 11.74 23.40
CA GLU A 127 -5.29 13.20 23.57
C GLU A 127 -3.99 13.79 22.98
N ASN A 128 -2.93 13.00 22.89
CA ASN A 128 -1.60 13.46 22.50
C ASN A 128 -1.24 13.14 21.03
N VAL A 129 -2.21 12.83 20.17
CA VAL A 129 -1.95 12.46 18.78
C VAL A 129 -1.14 13.53 18.05
N MET A 130 -1.58 14.78 18.14
CA MET A 130 -0.95 15.88 17.41
C MET A 130 0.42 16.27 17.97
N SER A 131 0.63 16.13 19.29
CA SER A 131 1.93 16.42 19.93
C SER A 131 3.03 15.43 19.54
N ARG A 132 2.67 14.29 18.95
CA ARG A 132 3.62 13.27 18.47
C ARG A 132 4.07 13.47 17.02
N ALA A 133 3.77 14.63 16.43
CA ALA A 133 4.22 15.01 15.10
C ALA A 133 5.75 14.95 14.96
N HIS A 134 6.46 15.34 16.00
CA HIS A 134 7.93 15.29 16.01
C HIS A 134 8.46 13.87 15.82
N GLU A 135 7.87 12.88 16.49
CA GLU A 135 8.24 11.46 16.32
C GLU A 135 7.98 10.96 14.88
N ALA A 136 6.88 11.41 14.27
CA ALA A 136 6.60 11.09 12.88
C ALA A 136 7.66 11.68 11.95
N ARG A 137 8.05 12.94 12.18
CA ARG A 137 9.09 13.61 11.40
C ARG A 137 10.43 12.90 11.50
N GLU A 138 10.87 12.52 12.70
CA GLU A 138 12.10 11.74 12.88
C GLU A 138 12.05 10.40 12.14
N THR A 139 10.88 9.71 12.20
CA THR A 139 10.68 8.46 11.49
C THR A 139 10.79 8.64 9.97
N LEU A 140 10.34 9.79 9.46
CA LEU A 140 10.34 10.12 8.03
C LEU A 140 11.68 10.69 7.55
N MET A 141 12.43 11.41 8.38
CA MET A 141 13.77 11.93 8.03
C MET A 141 14.78 10.81 7.73
N LEU A 142 14.50 9.60 8.18
CA LEU A 142 15.23 8.41 7.76
C LEU A 142 14.86 7.96 6.32
N ALA A 143 14.02 8.70 5.64
CA ALA A 143 13.55 8.40 4.29
C ALA A 143 14.65 8.46 3.22
N GLU A 144 15.60 9.37 3.35
CA GLU A 144 16.76 9.42 2.45
C GLU A 144 17.57 8.12 2.55
N THR A 145 17.76 7.62 3.77
CA THR A 145 18.42 6.34 4.00
C THR A 145 17.61 5.19 3.38
N TYR A 146 16.28 5.20 3.56
CA TYR A 146 15.41 4.19 2.96
C TYR A 146 15.48 4.19 1.43
N THR A 147 15.43 5.37 0.81
CA THR A 147 15.47 5.47 -0.65
C THR A 147 16.84 5.06 -1.19
N GLY A 148 17.90 5.39 -0.48
CA GLY A 148 19.26 4.89 -0.80
C GLY A 148 19.38 3.37 -0.68
N GLU A 149 18.74 2.75 0.31
CA GLU A 149 18.70 1.28 0.46
C GLU A 149 17.83 0.63 -0.61
N LEU A 150 16.69 1.23 -0.94
CA LEU A 150 15.83 0.79 -2.04
C LEU A 150 16.60 0.84 -3.37
N GLY A 151 17.30 1.95 -3.64
CA GLY A 151 18.14 2.11 -4.82
C GLY A 151 19.19 1.01 -4.93
N ARG A 152 19.92 0.76 -3.85
CA ARG A 152 20.92 -0.34 -3.80
C ARG A 152 20.30 -1.72 -4.03
N SER A 153 19.10 -1.95 -3.48
CA SER A 153 18.38 -3.22 -3.66
C SER A 153 17.95 -3.42 -5.11
N ILE A 154 17.43 -2.37 -5.74
CA ILE A 154 17.02 -2.40 -7.16
C ILE A 154 18.24 -2.55 -8.07
N ASP A 155 19.34 -1.83 -7.80
CA ASP A 155 20.60 -2.01 -8.53
C ASP A 155 21.15 -3.42 -8.38
N GLY A 156 21.03 -4.02 -7.19
CA GLY A 156 21.36 -5.41 -6.95
C GLY A 156 20.53 -6.35 -7.83
N LEU A 157 19.21 -6.16 -7.86
CA LEU A 157 18.29 -6.94 -8.69
C LEU A 157 18.56 -6.75 -10.19
N SER A 158 18.90 -5.55 -10.63
CA SER A 158 19.19 -5.26 -12.05
C SER A 158 20.45 -5.97 -12.57
N LYS A 159 21.39 -6.28 -11.68
CA LYS A 159 22.63 -7.04 -11.99
C LYS A 159 22.40 -8.55 -12.08
N ILE A 160 21.29 -9.07 -11.55
CA ILE A 160 20.95 -10.49 -11.62
C ILE A 160 20.37 -10.80 -13.00
N LYS A 161 21.19 -11.28 -13.90
CA LYS A 161 20.73 -11.74 -15.22
C LYS A 161 19.88 -12.99 -15.07
N LEU A 162 18.68 -12.96 -15.61
CA LEU A 162 17.76 -14.10 -15.62
C LEU A 162 17.59 -14.61 -17.06
N THR A 163 17.82 -15.90 -17.25
CA THR A 163 17.43 -16.57 -18.49
C THR A 163 15.94 -16.87 -18.50
N ASP A 164 15.33 -16.95 -19.67
CA ASP A 164 13.91 -17.30 -19.81
C ASP A 164 13.59 -18.64 -19.12
N LYS A 165 14.51 -19.60 -19.21
CA LYS A 165 14.40 -20.89 -18.51
C LYS A 165 14.28 -20.69 -17.00
N LYS A 166 15.16 -19.87 -16.39
CA LYS A 166 15.17 -19.65 -14.95
C LYS A 166 13.93 -18.89 -14.49
N VAL A 167 13.47 -17.92 -15.28
CA VAL A 167 12.21 -17.20 -15.03
C VAL A 167 11.03 -18.16 -15.03
N MET A 168 10.98 -19.09 -16.00
CA MET A 168 9.93 -20.09 -16.07
C MET A 168 9.96 -21.06 -14.90
N GLU A 169 11.15 -21.46 -14.45
CA GLU A 169 11.30 -22.28 -13.23
C GLU A 169 10.69 -21.59 -12.01
N PHE A 170 11.03 -20.30 -11.76
CA PHE A 170 10.44 -19.53 -10.66
C PHE A 170 8.91 -19.39 -10.77
N MET A 171 8.39 -19.11 -11.97
CA MET A 171 6.95 -19.02 -12.16
C MET A 171 6.24 -20.35 -11.88
N GLN A 172 6.87 -21.47 -12.22
CA GLN A 172 6.34 -22.80 -11.92
C GLN A 172 6.41 -23.16 -10.44
N GLU A 173 7.35 -22.62 -9.68
CA GLU A 173 7.37 -22.74 -8.23
C GLU A 173 6.18 -22.01 -7.58
N PHE A 174 5.78 -20.83 -8.10
CA PHE A 174 4.59 -20.13 -7.62
C PHE A 174 3.28 -20.82 -8.01
N PHE A 175 3.21 -21.37 -9.21
CA PHE A 175 2.05 -22.01 -9.78
C PHE A 175 2.39 -23.40 -10.30
N PRO A 176 2.64 -24.37 -9.40
CA PRO A 176 3.02 -25.71 -9.81
C PRO A 176 1.91 -26.38 -10.62
N VAL A 177 2.31 -27.08 -11.68
CA VAL A 177 1.40 -27.85 -12.53
C VAL A 177 1.95 -29.26 -12.62
N THR A 178 1.27 -30.19 -11.91
CA THR A 178 1.64 -31.62 -11.88
C THR A 178 0.49 -32.47 -12.42
N GLU A 179 0.80 -33.70 -12.81
CA GLU A 179 -0.20 -34.63 -13.39
C GLU A 179 -1.21 -35.14 -12.37
N ASP A 180 -0.81 -35.21 -11.10
CA ASP A 180 -1.61 -35.67 -9.96
C ASP A 180 -2.55 -34.60 -9.38
N MET A 181 -2.46 -33.37 -9.88
CA MET A 181 -3.34 -32.29 -9.42
C MET A 181 -4.79 -32.48 -9.90
N PRO A 182 -5.78 -32.09 -9.06
CA PRO A 182 -7.16 -31.94 -9.50
C PRO A 182 -7.28 -31.04 -10.74
N GLU A 183 -8.05 -31.45 -11.72
CA GLU A 183 -8.19 -30.75 -13.01
C GLU A 183 -8.50 -29.26 -12.88
N MET A 184 -9.41 -28.91 -11.97
CA MET A 184 -9.77 -27.50 -11.72
C MET A 184 -8.57 -26.70 -11.18
N GLN A 185 -7.78 -27.26 -10.29
CA GLN A 185 -6.60 -26.61 -9.73
C GLN A 185 -5.53 -26.44 -10.81
N ARG A 186 -5.30 -27.48 -11.61
CA ARG A 186 -4.37 -27.46 -12.74
C ARG A 186 -4.76 -26.35 -13.73
N LYS A 187 -6.04 -26.26 -14.10
CA LYS A 187 -6.54 -25.20 -15.01
C LYS A 187 -6.33 -23.80 -14.43
N ASN A 188 -6.58 -23.62 -13.13
CA ASN A 188 -6.36 -22.35 -12.46
C ASN A 188 -4.88 -21.96 -12.44
N ASN A 189 -3.99 -22.89 -12.10
CA ASN A 189 -2.54 -22.64 -12.08
C ASN A 189 -1.99 -22.32 -13.46
N LEU A 190 -2.46 -22.99 -14.50
CA LEU A 190 -2.10 -22.69 -15.89
C LEU A 190 -2.53 -21.25 -16.27
N ARG A 191 -3.75 -20.82 -15.89
CA ARG A 191 -4.20 -19.45 -16.15
C ARG A 191 -3.35 -18.41 -15.44
N LEU A 192 -3.01 -18.64 -14.15
CA LEU A 192 -2.17 -17.74 -13.38
C LEU A 192 -0.74 -17.68 -13.93
N LEU A 193 -0.22 -18.83 -14.34
CA LEU A 193 1.09 -18.92 -14.98
C LEU A 193 1.12 -18.15 -16.30
N ASP A 194 0.08 -18.24 -17.11
CA ASP A 194 -0.02 -17.51 -18.38
C ASP A 194 -0.15 -15.98 -18.14
N ASP A 195 -0.93 -15.54 -17.15
CA ASP A 195 -1.01 -14.14 -16.77
C ASP A 195 0.36 -13.60 -16.31
N MET A 196 1.06 -14.32 -15.44
CA MET A 196 2.41 -13.97 -14.99
C MET A 196 3.41 -13.87 -16.14
N LYS A 197 3.34 -14.81 -17.13
CA LYS A 197 4.18 -14.76 -18.32
C LYS A 197 3.96 -13.48 -19.12
N ARG A 198 2.71 -13.11 -19.39
CA ARG A 198 2.39 -11.89 -20.12
C ARG A 198 2.95 -10.66 -19.43
N ARG A 199 2.84 -10.56 -18.10
CA ARG A 199 3.39 -9.45 -17.31
C ARG A 199 4.91 -9.37 -17.35
N TYR A 200 5.59 -10.48 -17.48
CA TYR A 200 7.05 -10.47 -17.58
C TYR A 200 7.55 -10.27 -19.01
N PHE A 201 7.00 -10.98 -19.98
CA PHE A 201 7.52 -11.02 -21.35
C PHE A 201 6.97 -9.90 -22.21
N ASP A 202 5.68 -9.55 -22.06
CA ASP A 202 4.94 -8.75 -23.00
C ASP A 202 4.49 -7.38 -22.45
N ALA A 203 4.76 -7.07 -21.15
CA ALA A 203 4.38 -5.81 -20.55
C ALA A 203 5.06 -4.61 -21.23
N PRO A 204 4.30 -3.65 -21.79
CA PRO A 204 4.86 -2.51 -22.54
C PRO A 204 5.74 -1.61 -21.68
N ASP A 205 5.34 -1.40 -20.43
CA ASP A 205 6.05 -0.57 -19.44
C ASP A 205 7.40 -1.18 -19.02
N LEU A 206 7.60 -2.48 -19.18
CA LEU A 206 8.86 -3.15 -18.93
C LEU A 206 9.71 -3.35 -20.20
N SER A 207 9.28 -2.86 -21.36
CA SER A 207 9.98 -3.07 -22.64
C SER A 207 11.42 -2.56 -22.64
N HIS A 208 11.70 -1.48 -21.93
CA HIS A 208 13.02 -0.86 -21.76
C HIS A 208 13.89 -1.54 -20.70
N VAL A 209 13.32 -2.39 -19.85
CA VAL A 209 14.02 -3.08 -18.77
C VAL A 209 14.59 -4.41 -19.29
N SER A 210 15.89 -4.62 -19.11
CA SER A 210 16.56 -5.89 -19.48
C SER A 210 15.95 -7.07 -18.70
N ARG A 211 16.15 -8.29 -19.22
CA ARG A 211 15.74 -9.54 -18.55
C ARG A 211 16.63 -9.84 -17.34
N ASN A 212 16.22 -9.29 -16.20
CA ASN A 212 16.97 -9.33 -14.94
C ASN A 212 16.02 -9.50 -13.75
N GLY A 213 16.58 -9.57 -12.55
CA GLY A 213 15.81 -9.70 -11.30
C GLY A 213 14.85 -8.54 -11.06
N TYR A 214 15.22 -7.31 -11.43
CA TYR A 214 14.35 -6.16 -11.28
C TYR A 214 13.07 -6.28 -12.13
N ARG A 215 13.23 -6.64 -13.41
CA ARG A 215 12.07 -6.92 -14.29
C ARG A 215 11.16 -8.01 -13.71
N PHE A 216 11.77 -9.07 -13.15
CA PHE A 216 11.00 -10.17 -12.56
C PHE A 216 10.18 -9.71 -11.34
N VAL A 217 10.79 -8.95 -10.43
CA VAL A 217 10.11 -8.40 -9.25
C VAL A 217 8.97 -7.46 -9.66
N ASN A 218 9.15 -6.62 -10.70
CA ASN A 218 8.07 -5.77 -11.21
C ASN A 218 6.90 -6.61 -11.74
N ALA A 219 7.16 -7.64 -12.54
CA ALA A 219 6.11 -8.52 -13.05
C ALA A 219 5.35 -9.24 -11.93
N VAL A 220 6.06 -9.71 -10.88
CA VAL A 220 5.45 -10.31 -9.69
C VAL A 220 4.61 -9.30 -8.92
N SER A 221 5.10 -8.08 -8.74
CA SER A 221 4.39 -7.01 -8.05
C SER A 221 3.12 -6.60 -8.79
N ASP A 222 3.21 -6.45 -10.11
CA ASP A 222 2.06 -6.16 -10.97
C ASP A 222 1.03 -7.29 -10.93
N PHE A 223 1.47 -8.54 -11.00
CA PHE A 223 0.61 -9.70 -10.85
C PHE A 223 -0.11 -9.68 -9.48
N ALA A 224 0.61 -9.49 -8.38
CA ALA A 224 0.04 -9.47 -7.04
C ALA A 224 -1.01 -8.36 -6.85
N THR A 225 -0.87 -7.26 -7.59
CA THR A 225 -1.75 -6.09 -7.48
C THR A 225 -2.96 -6.16 -8.40
N HIS A 226 -2.80 -6.70 -9.61
CA HIS A 226 -3.79 -6.59 -10.69
C HIS A 226 -4.30 -7.93 -11.24
N ALA A 227 -3.79 -9.08 -10.75
CA ALA A 227 -4.29 -10.37 -11.22
C ALA A 227 -5.76 -10.56 -10.82
N GLU A 228 -6.56 -11.05 -11.77
CA GLU A 228 -7.96 -11.38 -11.48
C GLU A 228 -8.05 -12.51 -10.44
N PRO A 229 -8.85 -12.35 -9.38
CA PRO A 229 -9.02 -13.40 -8.38
C PRO A 229 -9.65 -14.64 -8.99
N ILE A 230 -9.20 -15.82 -8.56
CA ILE A 230 -9.74 -17.11 -9.00
C ILE A 230 -11.21 -17.26 -8.58
N ARG A 231 -11.58 -16.69 -7.44
CA ARG A 231 -12.96 -16.63 -6.96
C ARG A 231 -13.37 -15.16 -6.84
N ARG A 232 -14.46 -14.78 -7.52
CA ARG A 232 -15.08 -13.48 -7.24
C ARG A 232 -15.58 -13.53 -5.80
N THR A 233 -15.01 -12.69 -4.94
CA THR A 233 -15.57 -12.43 -3.61
C THR A 233 -16.99 -11.90 -3.83
N ARG A 234 -18.02 -12.64 -3.39
CA ARG A 234 -19.34 -12.07 -3.29
C ARG A 234 -19.25 -10.90 -2.32
N ASN A 235 -19.48 -9.69 -2.81
CA ASN A 235 -19.68 -8.55 -1.93
C ASN A 235 -20.99 -8.83 -1.17
N TYR A 236 -20.86 -9.08 0.13
CA TYR A 236 -21.96 -9.01 1.08
C TYR A 236 -22.07 -7.60 1.62
#